data_42c86f05c3c976275b80f49b10db8d00
#
_entry.id   42c86f05c3c976275b80f49b10db8d00
#
_cell.length_a   1.000
_cell.length_b   1.000
_cell.length_c   1.000
_cell.angle_alpha   90.00
_cell.angle_beta   90.00
_cell.angle_gamma   90.00
#
_symmetry.space_group_name_H-M   'P 1'
#
loop_
_entity.id
_entity.type
_entity.pdbx_description
1 polymer ?
#
loop_
_entity_poly.entity_id
_entity_poly.type
_entity_poly.pdbx_seq_one_letter_code
_entity_poly.pdbx_strand_id
1 'polypeptide(L)' 'MSILKFTDGETFDLSGELRVEERKDGWYVVGENKLIPVTSEADAKLTIEKLNALK' A
#
# COMPACT_ATOMS: atom_id res chain seq x y z
N MET A 1 -9.64 -8.05 -9.98
CA MET A 1 -8.25 -8.00 -9.49
C MET A 1 -7.61 -6.69 -9.94
N SER A 2 -7.04 -5.95 -9.00
CA SER A 2 -6.43 -4.66 -9.31
C SER A 2 -4.93 -4.74 -9.14
N ILE A 3 -4.20 -4.47 -10.22
CA ILE A 3 -2.74 -4.50 -10.23
C ILE A 3 -2.22 -3.19 -10.81
N LEU A 4 -1.34 -2.53 -10.08
CA LEU A 4 -0.67 -1.33 -10.56
C LEU A 4 0.71 -1.71 -11.07
N LYS A 5 0.97 -1.41 -12.33
CA LYS A 5 2.22 -1.76 -12.98
C LYS A 5 3.03 -0.51 -13.29
N PHE A 6 4.28 -0.51 -12.85
CA PHE A 6 5.19 0.61 -13.08
C PHE A 6 6.07 0.38 -14.30
N THR A 7 6.65 1.47 -14.81
CA THR A 7 7.49 1.42 -16.01
C THR A 7 8.78 0.64 -15.80
N ASP A 8 9.21 0.48 -14.56
CA ASP A 8 10.42 -0.30 -14.23
C ASP A 8 10.14 -1.79 -14.07
N GLY A 9 8.92 -2.22 -14.37
CA GLY A 9 8.56 -3.63 -14.30
C GLY A 9 8.00 -4.08 -12.95
N GLU A 10 8.00 -3.21 -11.95
CA GLU A 10 7.43 -3.56 -10.66
C GLU A 10 5.91 -3.54 -10.71
N THR A 11 5.29 -4.43 -9.94
CA THR A 11 3.83 -4.49 -9.84
C THR A 11 3.41 -4.50 -8.38
N PHE A 12 2.26 -3.90 -8.12
CA PHE A 12 1.62 -3.95 -6.80
C PHE A 12 0.23 -4.56 -6.97
N ASP A 13 -0.07 -5.56 -6.17
CA ASP A 13 -1.40 -6.12 -6.12
C ASP A 13 -2.24 -5.29 -5.16
N LEU A 14 -3.19 -4.55 -5.70
CA LEU A 14 -4.04 -3.66 -4.90
C LEU A 14 -5.35 -4.32 -4.47
N SER A 15 -5.51 -5.61 -4.75
CA SER A 15 -6.72 -6.32 -4.35
C SER A 15 -6.66 -6.72 -2.87
N GLY A 16 -7.82 -7.00 -2.29
CA GLY A 16 -7.92 -7.41 -0.91
C GLY A 16 -7.87 -6.24 0.06
N GLU A 17 -7.65 -6.56 1.33
CA GLU A 17 -7.65 -5.55 2.38
C GLU A 17 -6.31 -4.81 2.45
N LEU A 18 -6.32 -3.68 3.14
CA LEU A 18 -5.12 -2.85 3.31
C LEU A 18 -4.04 -3.60 4.06
N ARG A 19 -2.81 -3.48 3.58
CA ARG A 19 -1.66 -4.13 4.20
C ARG A 19 -0.38 -3.35 3.94
N VAL A 20 0.65 -3.64 4.71
CA VAL A 20 1.96 -3.00 4.57
C VAL A 20 2.78 -3.76 3.54
N GLU A 21 3.44 -3.03 2.66
CA GLU A 21 4.32 -3.60 1.65
C GLU A 21 5.69 -2.94 1.75
N GLU A 22 6.75 -3.74 1.96
CA GLU A 22 8.11 -3.22 1.96
C GLU A 22 8.74 -3.42 0.59
N ARG A 23 9.35 -2.36 0.07
CA ARG A 23 10.07 -2.38 -1.20
C ARG A 23 11.47 -1.82 -1.02
N LYS A 24 12.30 -1.94 -2.06
CA LYS A 24 13.69 -1.46 -2.01
C LYS A 24 13.78 0.03 -1.76
N ASP A 25 12.83 0.78 -2.28
CA ASP A 25 12.83 2.24 -2.20
C ASP A 25 11.96 2.79 -1.07
N GLY A 26 11.37 1.94 -0.25
CA GLY A 26 10.60 2.42 0.88
C GLY A 26 9.44 1.51 1.25
N TRP A 27 8.49 2.10 1.95
CA TRP A 27 7.32 1.41 2.47
C TRP A 27 6.06 1.91 1.79
N TYR A 28 5.10 1.02 1.65
CA TYR A 28 3.82 1.35 1.00
C TYR A 28 2.67 0.68 1.71
N VAL A 29 1.50 1.30 1.63
CA VAL A 29 0.24 0.66 2.03
C VAL A 29 -0.51 0.32 0.76
N VAL A 30 -0.86 -0.95 0.58
CA VAL A 30 -1.58 -1.42 -0.60
C VAL A 30 -2.84 -2.16 -0.18
N GLY A 31 -3.84 -2.13 -1.05
CA GLY A 31 -5.11 -2.80 -0.81
C GLY A 31 -6.27 -1.89 -1.13
N GLU A 32 -7.47 -2.46 -1.29
CA GLU A 32 -8.70 -1.73 -1.58
C GLU A 32 -8.54 -0.79 -2.78
N ASN A 33 -7.78 -1.23 -3.79
CA ASN A 33 -7.47 -0.47 -5.00
C ASN A 33 -6.69 0.82 -4.73
N LYS A 34 -5.88 0.82 -3.66
CA LYS A 34 -5.10 1.99 -3.27
C LYS A 34 -3.62 1.63 -3.15
N LEU A 35 -2.77 2.59 -3.48
CA LEU A 35 -1.34 2.52 -3.24
C LEU A 35 -0.92 3.84 -2.59
N ILE A 36 -0.41 3.77 -1.37
CA ILE A 36 -0.06 4.96 -0.60
C ILE A 36 1.39 4.84 -0.13
N PRO A 37 2.29 5.71 -0.61
CA PRO A 37 3.67 5.69 -0.12
C PRO A 37 3.73 6.22 1.31
N VAL A 38 4.54 5.57 2.13
CA VAL A 38 4.72 5.96 3.53
C VAL A 38 6.21 5.94 3.86
N THR A 39 6.59 6.46 5.03
CA THR A 39 7.98 6.60 5.39
C THR A 39 8.54 5.42 6.17
N SER A 40 7.67 4.64 6.81
CA SER A 40 8.11 3.53 7.64
C SER A 40 6.94 2.57 7.88
N GLU A 41 7.26 1.42 8.49
CA GLU A 41 6.22 0.47 8.86
C GLU A 41 5.22 1.08 9.85
N ALA A 42 5.71 1.84 10.82
CA ALA A 42 4.83 2.48 11.78
C ALA A 42 3.87 3.45 11.08
N ASP A 43 4.40 4.23 10.13
CA ASP A 43 3.58 5.15 9.35
C ASP A 43 2.55 4.40 8.53
N ALA A 44 2.95 3.27 7.96
CA ALA A 44 2.05 2.44 7.18
C ALA A 44 0.89 1.94 8.04
N LYS A 45 1.19 1.47 9.24
CA LYS A 45 0.15 0.99 10.16
C LYS A 45 -0.81 2.09 10.56
N LEU A 46 -0.29 3.29 10.81
CA LEU A 46 -1.14 4.45 11.12
C LEU A 46 -2.05 4.79 9.94
N THR A 47 -1.51 4.73 8.74
CA THR A 47 -2.29 5.01 7.54
C THR A 47 -3.44 4.01 7.38
N ILE A 48 -3.15 2.72 7.58
CA ILE A 48 -4.17 1.68 7.50
C ILE A 48 -5.26 1.92 8.55
N GLU A 49 -4.85 2.27 9.77
CA GLU A 49 -5.78 2.52 10.86
C GLU A 49 -6.71 3.69 10.53
N LYS A 50 -6.15 4.77 9.98
CA LYS A 50 -6.94 5.93 9.58
C LYS A 50 -7.93 5.59 8.48
N LEU A 51 -7.50 4.82 7.49
CA LEU A 51 -8.37 4.45 6.38
C LEU A 51 -9.49 3.53 6.86
N ASN A 52 -9.20 2.61 7.77
CA ASN A 52 -10.22 1.73 8.33
C ASN A 52 -11.24 2.51 9.15
N ALA A 53 -10.80 3.57 9.82
CA ALA A 53 -11.70 4.40 10.62
C ALA A 53 -12.67 5.21 9.76
N LEU A 54 -12.34 5.40 8.48
CA LEU A 54 -13.19 6.15 7.57
C LEU A 54 -14.29 5.32 6.91
N LYS A 55 -14.28 4.02 7.15
CA LYS A 55 -15.29 3.12 6.58
C LYS A 55 -16.62 3.17 7.32
#